data_839e84ffd0542342e722634240037735
#
_entry.id   839e84ffd0542342e722634240037735
#
_cell.length_a   1.000
_cell.length_b   1.000
_cell.length_c   1.000
_cell.angle_alpha   90.00
_cell.angle_beta   90.00
_cell.angle_gamma   90.00
#
_symmetry.space_group_name_H-M   'P 1'
#
loop_
_entity.id
_entity.type
_entity.pdbx_description
1 polymer ?
#
loop_
_entity_poly.entity_id
_entity_poly.type
_entity_poly.pdbx_seq_one_letter_code
_entity_poly.pdbx_strand_id
1 'polypeptide(L)'
;YAIIALGYTMVYGIAKMLNFAHGDVIMIGCYVVFLAMSGQGISPLPAVVLSIIVCTVLGIVVEKIAYKPLRRATPLAVLITAIGVSYFLQNAALLLFGADTKSFSSVVSLPSLKLADGALTISGTTIVTVLACVVIMIALMMFIKKTKAGQAMLAVSEDKDAAQLMGVNVNA
;
A
#
# COMPACT_ATOMS: atom_id res chain seq x y z
N TYR A 1 -2.06 11.76 0.02
CA TYR A 1 -1.57 11.46 -1.35
C TYR A 1 -0.10 11.07 -1.35
N ALA A 2 0.79 11.79 -0.61
CA ALA A 2 2.24 11.51 -0.61
C ALA A 2 2.59 10.07 -0.21
N ILE A 3 1.94 9.49 0.81
CA ILE A 3 2.15 8.09 1.24
C ILE A 3 1.72 7.11 0.15
N ILE A 4 0.59 7.39 -0.52
CA ILE A 4 0.09 6.56 -1.62
C ILE A 4 1.07 6.58 -2.80
N ALA A 5 1.53 7.78 -3.17
CA ALA A 5 2.51 7.96 -4.23
C ALA A 5 3.83 7.26 -3.91
N LEU A 6 4.30 7.34 -2.65
CA LEU A 6 5.52 6.69 -2.20
C LEU A 6 5.42 5.16 -2.30
N GLY A 7 4.29 4.58 -1.87
CA GLY A 7 4.05 3.14 -2.02
C GLY A 7 4.02 2.71 -3.48
N TYR A 8 3.34 3.48 -4.33
CA TYR A 8 3.24 3.20 -5.76
C TYR A 8 4.60 3.28 -6.47
N THR A 9 5.36 4.36 -6.20
CA THR A 9 6.69 4.54 -6.80
C THR A 9 7.69 3.47 -6.36
N MET A 10 7.60 3.00 -5.12
CA MET A 10 8.44 1.92 -4.62
C MET A 10 8.13 0.60 -5.34
N VAL A 11 6.86 0.24 -5.49
CA VAL A 11 6.46 -0.98 -6.21
C VAL A 11 6.89 -0.90 -7.67
N TYR A 12 6.66 0.25 -8.33
CA TYR A 12 7.10 0.47 -9.71
C TYR A 12 8.62 0.42 -9.85
N GLY A 13 9.36 1.02 -8.91
CA GLY A 13 10.82 1.03 -8.92
C GLY A 13 11.43 -0.37 -8.88
N ILE A 14 10.84 -1.29 -8.13
CA ILE A 14 11.32 -2.66 -7.94
C ILE A 14 10.77 -3.60 -9.01
N ALA A 15 9.46 -3.61 -9.22
CA ALA A 15 8.81 -4.55 -10.12
C ALA A 15 8.85 -4.13 -11.59
N LYS A 16 9.12 -2.83 -11.88
CA LYS A 16 9.05 -2.21 -13.22
C LYS A 16 7.70 -2.42 -13.92
N MET A 17 6.65 -2.65 -13.13
CA MET A 17 5.28 -2.88 -13.60
C MET A 17 4.30 -1.92 -12.92
N LEU A 18 3.36 -1.40 -13.70
CA LEU A 18 2.30 -0.55 -13.19
C LEU A 18 1.22 -1.42 -12.52
N ASN A 19 1.05 -1.25 -11.21
CA ASN A 19 0.03 -1.95 -10.46
C ASN A 19 -1.20 -1.05 -10.22
N PHE A 20 -2.18 -1.12 -11.11
CA PHE A 20 -3.42 -0.33 -10.96
C PHE A 20 -4.27 -0.77 -9.78
N ALA A 21 -4.15 -2.02 -9.32
CA ALA A 21 -4.86 -2.51 -8.14
C ALA A 21 -4.34 -1.93 -6.81
N HIS A 22 -3.26 -1.13 -6.82
CA HIS A 22 -2.68 -0.57 -5.59
C HIS A 22 -3.68 0.30 -4.81
N GLY A 23 -4.45 1.14 -5.52
CA GLY A 23 -5.52 1.97 -4.93
C GLY A 23 -6.62 1.12 -4.29
N ASP A 24 -6.97 0.00 -4.92
CA ASP A 24 -8.04 -0.88 -4.44
C ASP A 24 -7.62 -1.67 -3.19
N VAL A 25 -6.33 -2.02 -3.07
CA VAL A 25 -5.79 -2.60 -1.83
C VAL A 25 -5.88 -1.59 -0.68
N ILE A 26 -5.58 -0.31 -0.93
CA ILE A 26 -5.75 0.75 0.07
C ILE A 26 -7.23 0.91 0.44
N MET A 27 -8.15 0.88 -0.52
CA MET A 27 -9.59 0.93 -0.29
C MET A 27 -10.03 -0.21 0.65
N ILE A 28 -9.61 -1.45 0.40
CA ILE A 28 -9.92 -2.58 1.27
C ILE A 28 -9.34 -2.37 2.67
N GLY A 29 -8.12 -1.86 2.78
CA GLY A 29 -7.53 -1.49 4.07
C GLY A 29 -8.38 -0.49 4.86
N CYS A 30 -8.92 0.52 4.19
CA CYS A 30 -9.84 1.48 4.81
C CYS A 30 -11.14 0.81 5.29
N TYR A 31 -11.73 -0.12 4.50
CA TYR A 31 -12.90 -0.88 4.92
C TYR A 31 -12.63 -1.76 6.15
N VAL A 32 -11.45 -2.39 6.23
CA VAL A 32 -11.06 -3.21 7.39
C VAL A 32 -10.98 -2.33 8.64
N VAL A 33 -10.34 -1.16 8.57
CA VAL A 33 -10.29 -0.22 9.71
C VAL A 33 -11.69 0.24 10.09
N PHE A 34 -12.53 0.60 9.11
CA PHE A 34 -13.90 1.01 9.34
C PHE A 34 -14.71 -0.07 10.09
N LEU A 35 -14.68 -1.31 9.60
CA LEU A 35 -15.40 -2.43 10.21
C LEU A 35 -14.89 -2.76 11.62
N ALA A 36 -13.56 -2.72 11.83
CA ALA A 36 -12.98 -2.97 13.13
C ALA A 36 -13.38 -1.91 14.17
N MET A 37 -13.38 -0.64 13.78
CA MET A 37 -13.74 0.46 14.69
C MET A 37 -15.23 0.59 14.88
N SER A 38 -16.04 0.56 13.81
CA SER A 38 -17.49 0.81 13.87
C SER A 38 -18.30 -0.44 14.24
N GLY A 39 -17.84 -1.63 13.80
CA GLY A 39 -18.56 -2.88 14.03
C GLY A 39 -18.20 -3.58 15.35
N GLN A 40 -16.94 -3.54 15.74
CA GLN A 40 -16.43 -4.27 16.90
C GLN A 40 -15.93 -3.35 18.03
N GLY A 41 -15.96 -2.04 17.84
CA GLY A 41 -15.50 -1.08 18.86
C GLY A 41 -13.99 -1.21 19.18
N ILE A 42 -13.21 -1.78 18.28
CA ILE A 42 -11.77 -1.97 18.46
C ILE A 42 -11.09 -0.59 18.43
N SER A 43 -10.13 -0.38 19.33
CA SER A 43 -9.34 0.86 19.35
C SER A 43 -8.58 1.06 18.02
N PRO A 44 -8.24 2.30 17.65
CA PRO A 44 -7.67 2.61 16.34
C PRO A 44 -6.36 1.85 16.03
N LEU A 45 -5.51 1.66 17.02
CA LEU A 45 -4.18 1.09 16.84
C LEU A 45 -4.20 -0.38 16.40
N PRO A 46 -4.92 -1.30 17.08
CA PRO A 46 -5.07 -2.67 16.60
C PRO A 46 -5.90 -2.76 15.30
N ALA A 47 -6.83 -1.84 15.02
CA ALA A 47 -7.56 -1.80 13.76
C ALA A 47 -6.60 -1.54 12.57
N VAL A 48 -5.63 -0.64 12.74
CA VAL A 48 -4.58 -0.38 11.74
C VAL A 48 -3.68 -1.61 11.54
N VAL A 49 -3.27 -2.27 12.63
CA VAL A 49 -2.46 -3.50 12.54
C VAL A 49 -3.21 -4.59 11.79
N LEU A 50 -4.49 -4.78 12.10
CA LEU A 50 -5.35 -5.74 11.39
C LEU A 50 -5.44 -5.42 9.89
N SER A 51 -5.62 -4.14 9.54
CA SER A 51 -5.63 -3.69 8.15
C SER A 51 -4.33 -4.00 7.42
N ILE A 52 -3.17 -3.77 8.06
CA ILE A 52 -1.87 -4.11 7.48
C ILE A 52 -1.77 -5.61 7.19
N ILE A 53 -2.20 -6.46 8.11
CA ILE A 53 -2.19 -7.92 7.93
C ILE A 53 -3.09 -8.32 6.75
N VAL A 54 -4.32 -7.83 6.71
CA VAL A 54 -5.28 -8.16 5.65
C VAL A 54 -4.77 -7.67 4.28
N CYS A 55 -4.27 -6.44 4.20
CA CYS A 55 -3.71 -5.91 2.95
C CYS A 55 -2.46 -6.69 2.50
N THR A 56 -1.62 -7.14 3.43
CA THR A 56 -0.45 -7.97 3.12
C THR A 56 -0.87 -9.33 2.55
N VAL A 57 -1.83 -9.99 3.19
CA VAL A 57 -2.37 -11.27 2.70
C VAL A 57 -3.01 -11.09 1.34
N LEU A 58 -3.83 -10.05 1.15
CA LEU A 58 -4.45 -9.74 -0.12
C LEU A 58 -3.41 -9.48 -1.22
N GLY A 59 -2.36 -8.71 -0.92
CA GLY A 59 -1.28 -8.46 -1.86
C GLY A 59 -0.56 -9.74 -2.29
N ILE A 60 -0.29 -10.65 -1.35
CA ILE A 60 0.31 -11.96 -1.65
C ILE A 60 -0.62 -12.83 -2.52
N VAL A 61 -1.91 -12.80 -2.24
CA VAL A 61 -2.91 -13.55 -3.02
C VAL A 61 -2.99 -13.01 -4.44
N VAL A 62 -3.09 -11.70 -4.61
CA VAL A 62 -3.12 -11.04 -5.92
C VAL A 62 -1.83 -11.33 -6.70
N GLU A 63 -0.68 -11.24 -6.04
CA GLU A 63 0.62 -11.57 -6.68
C GLU A 63 0.63 -13.02 -7.17
N LYS A 64 0.30 -13.97 -6.30
CA LYS A 64 0.36 -15.40 -6.65
C LYS A 64 -0.63 -15.80 -7.73
N ILE A 65 -1.85 -15.26 -7.70
CA ILE A 65 -2.93 -15.67 -8.61
C ILE A 65 -2.87 -14.90 -9.92
N ALA A 66 -2.70 -13.56 -9.85
CA ALA A 66 -2.80 -12.70 -11.02
C ALA A 66 -1.45 -12.42 -11.69
N TYR A 67 -0.40 -12.07 -10.93
CA TYR A 67 0.84 -11.59 -11.52
C TYR A 67 1.89 -12.68 -11.74
N LYS A 68 1.98 -13.67 -10.84
CA LYS A 68 2.99 -14.73 -10.95
C LYS A 68 2.90 -15.53 -12.27
N PRO A 69 1.70 -15.92 -12.76
CA PRO A 69 1.60 -16.63 -14.05
C PRO A 69 2.04 -15.78 -15.24
N LEU A 70 1.95 -14.44 -15.12
CA LEU A 70 2.24 -13.50 -16.20
C LEU A 70 3.67 -12.95 -16.18
N ARG A 71 4.55 -13.42 -15.32
CA ARG A 71 5.95 -12.94 -15.23
C ARG A 71 6.74 -13.08 -16.54
N ARG A 72 6.34 -13.98 -17.44
CA ARG A 72 6.94 -14.19 -18.78
C ARG A 72 6.08 -13.61 -19.91
N ALA A 73 4.94 -13.01 -19.61
CA ALA A 73 4.05 -12.43 -20.58
C ALA A 73 4.51 -11.03 -21.02
N THR A 74 3.89 -10.50 -22.06
CA THR A 74 4.17 -9.15 -22.53
C THR A 74 3.76 -8.11 -21.47
N PRO A 75 4.42 -6.96 -21.40
CA PRO A 75 4.05 -5.88 -20.47
C PRO A 75 2.59 -5.45 -20.60
N LEU A 76 2.02 -5.53 -21.81
CA LEU A 76 0.62 -5.22 -22.09
C LEU A 76 -0.33 -6.22 -21.40
N ALA A 77 -0.01 -7.52 -21.41
CA ALA A 77 -0.82 -8.53 -20.75
C ALA A 77 -0.86 -8.31 -19.23
N VAL A 78 0.27 -7.95 -18.63
CA VAL A 78 0.36 -7.61 -17.20
C VAL A 78 -0.49 -6.38 -16.87
N LEU A 79 -0.45 -5.34 -17.72
CA LEU A 79 -1.21 -4.12 -17.56
C LEU A 79 -2.73 -4.38 -17.62
N ILE A 80 -3.19 -5.16 -18.61
CA ILE A 80 -4.60 -5.54 -18.74
C ILE A 80 -5.05 -6.36 -17.51
N THR A 81 -4.21 -7.28 -17.04
CA THR A 81 -4.51 -8.06 -15.82
C THR A 81 -4.60 -7.17 -14.59
N ALA A 82 -3.71 -6.17 -14.45
CA ALA A 82 -3.77 -5.22 -13.34
C ALA A 82 -5.09 -4.43 -13.33
N ILE A 83 -5.57 -4.01 -14.49
CA ILE A 83 -6.89 -3.36 -14.65
C ILE A 83 -8.01 -4.34 -14.28
N GLY A 84 -7.95 -5.58 -14.76
CA GLY A 84 -8.94 -6.62 -14.44
C GLY A 84 -9.02 -6.91 -12.94
N VAL A 85 -7.87 -7.01 -12.24
CA VAL A 85 -7.80 -7.18 -10.78
C VAL A 85 -8.40 -5.97 -10.07
N SER A 86 -8.11 -4.75 -10.53
CA SER A 86 -8.69 -3.52 -9.98
C SER A 86 -10.23 -3.55 -10.07
N TYR A 87 -10.79 -3.79 -11.24
CA TYR A 87 -12.24 -3.93 -11.41
C TYR A 87 -12.85 -5.04 -10.56
N PHE A 88 -12.17 -6.18 -10.47
CA PHE A 88 -12.62 -7.28 -9.62
C PHE A 88 -12.71 -6.86 -8.15
N LEU A 89 -11.66 -6.21 -7.62
CA LEU A 89 -11.64 -5.75 -6.23
C LEU A 89 -12.69 -4.68 -5.95
N GLN A 90 -12.90 -3.75 -6.88
CA GLN A 90 -13.93 -2.71 -6.75
C GLN A 90 -15.33 -3.32 -6.70
N ASN A 91 -15.66 -4.23 -7.64
CA ASN A 91 -16.96 -4.88 -7.65
C ASN A 91 -17.16 -5.82 -6.45
N ALA A 92 -16.12 -6.53 -6.03
CA ALA A 92 -16.18 -7.35 -4.83
C ALA A 92 -16.45 -6.49 -3.59
N ALA A 93 -15.77 -5.36 -3.45
CA ALA A 93 -16.01 -4.42 -2.36
C ALA A 93 -17.43 -3.85 -2.40
N LEU A 94 -17.94 -3.50 -3.58
CA LEU A 94 -19.31 -3.01 -3.76
C LEU A 94 -20.34 -4.05 -3.31
N LEU A 95 -20.15 -5.32 -3.66
CA LEU A 95 -21.06 -6.40 -3.27
C LEU A 95 -20.99 -6.73 -1.77
N LEU A 96 -19.80 -6.67 -1.18
CA LEU A 96 -19.59 -7.02 0.24
C LEU A 96 -19.96 -5.89 1.19
N PHE A 97 -19.67 -4.63 0.84
CA PHE A 97 -19.82 -3.48 1.74
C PHE A 97 -20.95 -2.52 1.33
N GLY A 98 -21.53 -2.72 0.12
CA GLY A 98 -22.58 -1.85 -0.41
C GLY A 98 -22.04 -0.56 -1.03
N ALA A 99 -22.93 0.21 -1.68
CA ALA A 99 -22.62 1.46 -2.37
C ALA A 99 -22.70 2.70 -1.45
N ASP A 100 -23.14 2.54 -0.22
CA ASP A 100 -23.37 3.66 0.69
C ASP A 100 -22.06 4.28 1.16
N THR A 101 -22.04 5.60 1.24
CA THR A 101 -20.90 6.34 1.79
C THR A 101 -20.73 6.02 3.27
N LYS A 102 -19.60 5.43 3.62
CA LYS A 102 -19.25 5.15 5.02
C LYS A 102 -18.38 6.28 5.56
N SER A 103 -18.78 6.88 6.64
CA SER A 103 -17.99 7.88 7.37
C SER A 103 -17.67 7.36 8.76
N PHE A 104 -16.47 7.56 9.22
CA PHE A 104 -16.05 7.22 10.58
C PHE A 104 -15.21 8.36 11.18
N SER A 105 -15.19 8.43 12.50
CA SER A 105 -14.39 9.41 13.22
C SER A 105 -12.90 9.22 12.97
N SER A 106 -12.15 10.32 12.99
CA SER A 106 -10.70 10.27 12.77
C SER A 106 -10.01 9.29 13.72
N VAL A 107 -9.15 8.45 13.17
CA VAL A 107 -8.29 7.51 13.91
C VAL A 107 -7.40 8.25 14.91
N VAL A 108 -7.06 9.51 14.61
CA VAL A 108 -6.21 10.37 15.42
C VAL A 108 -6.99 11.60 15.82
N SER A 109 -7.29 11.73 17.12
CA SER A 109 -7.93 12.88 17.72
C SER A 109 -6.91 13.80 18.41
N LEU A 110 -6.08 14.47 17.61
CA LEU A 110 -5.18 15.51 18.15
C LEU A 110 -5.78 16.91 17.96
N PRO A 111 -5.63 17.79 18.95
CA PRO A 111 -6.06 19.17 18.81
C PRO A 111 -5.35 19.85 17.66
N SER A 112 -6.07 20.72 16.94
CA SER A 112 -5.50 21.54 15.90
C SER A 112 -4.55 22.58 16.49
N LEU A 113 -3.35 22.70 15.93
CA LEU A 113 -2.39 23.78 16.26
C LEU A 113 -2.83 25.04 15.55
N LYS A 114 -3.18 26.05 16.34
CA LYS A 114 -3.45 27.40 15.85
C LYS A 114 -2.13 28.21 15.94
N LEU A 115 -1.57 28.59 14.80
CA LEU A 115 -0.42 29.48 14.70
C LEU A 115 -0.89 30.88 14.27
N ALA A 116 -0.14 31.88 14.66
CA ALA A 116 -0.37 33.28 14.30
C ALA A 116 -1.80 33.76 14.62
N ASP A 117 -2.20 33.75 15.91
CA ASP A 117 -3.51 34.22 16.41
C ASP A 117 -4.73 33.70 15.66
N GLY A 118 -4.64 32.46 15.13
CA GLY A 118 -5.76 31.80 14.45
C GLY A 118 -5.79 31.98 12.92
N ALA A 119 -4.86 32.71 12.34
CA ALA A 119 -4.77 32.88 10.89
C ALA A 119 -4.33 31.60 10.15
N LEU A 120 -3.60 30.71 10.84
CA LEU A 120 -3.19 29.40 10.31
C LEU A 120 -3.60 28.30 11.26
N THR A 121 -4.52 27.45 10.80
CA THR A 121 -4.98 26.28 11.56
C THR A 121 -4.47 25.02 10.90
N ILE A 122 -3.52 24.33 11.54
CA ILE A 122 -3.01 23.04 11.06
C ILE A 122 -3.73 21.93 11.83
N SER A 123 -4.45 21.06 11.11
CA SER A 123 -5.10 19.90 11.72
C SER A 123 -4.05 18.96 12.32
N GLY A 124 -4.31 18.44 13.52
CA GLY A 124 -3.45 17.44 14.16
C GLY A 124 -3.26 16.19 13.31
N THR A 125 -4.28 15.79 12.55
CA THR A 125 -4.18 14.68 11.58
C THR A 125 -3.16 14.95 10.48
N THR A 126 -3.05 16.20 9.99
CA THR A 126 -2.06 16.56 8.97
C THR A 126 -0.64 16.40 9.49
N ILE A 127 -0.37 16.84 10.74
CA ILE A 127 0.95 16.72 11.36
C ILE A 127 1.35 15.26 11.49
N VAL A 128 0.45 14.42 12.02
CA VAL A 128 0.70 12.98 12.16
C VAL A 128 0.92 12.31 10.80
N THR A 129 0.14 12.68 9.79
CA THR A 129 0.28 12.13 8.44
C THR A 129 1.64 12.49 7.82
N VAL A 130 2.09 13.74 7.96
CA VAL A 130 3.39 14.17 7.45
C VAL A 130 4.52 13.46 8.19
N LEU A 131 4.44 13.40 9.53
CA LEU A 131 5.45 12.70 10.33
C LEU A 131 5.52 11.22 9.98
N ALA A 132 4.38 10.54 9.88
CA ALA A 132 4.30 9.15 9.47
C ALA A 132 4.89 8.93 8.07
N CYS A 133 4.60 9.83 7.11
CA CYS A 133 5.16 9.79 5.76
C CYS A 133 6.69 9.85 5.78
N VAL A 134 7.27 10.78 6.54
CA VAL A 134 8.72 10.92 6.67
C VAL A 134 9.35 9.69 7.33
N VAL A 135 8.76 9.19 8.41
CA VAL A 135 9.25 7.98 9.10
C VAL A 135 9.20 6.76 8.17
N ILE A 136 8.10 6.54 7.47
CA ILE A 136 7.94 5.43 6.52
C ILE A 136 8.96 5.57 5.39
N MET A 137 9.15 6.76 4.84
CA MET A 137 10.12 7.02 3.78
C MET A 137 11.55 6.68 4.22
N ILE A 138 11.96 7.13 5.41
CA ILE A 138 13.28 6.84 5.97
C ILE A 138 13.43 5.34 6.22
N ALA A 139 12.43 4.69 6.81
CA ALA A 139 12.44 3.25 7.09
C ALA A 139 12.58 2.42 5.81
N LEU A 140 11.82 2.75 4.75
CA LEU A 140 11.90 2.09 3.45
C LEU A 140 13.25 2.31 2.77
N MET A 141 13.79 3.55 2.83
CA MET A 141 15.09 3.86 2.27
C MET A 141 16.21 3.09 2.98
N MET A 142 16.13 2.98 4.31
CA MET A 142 17.05 2.17 5.10
C MET A 142 16.90 0.68 4.79
N PHE A 143 15.69 0.19 4.65
CA PHE A 143 15.43 -1.21 4.28
C PHE A 143 16.07 -1.54 2.94
N ILE A 144 15.82 -0.76 1.90
CA ILE A 144 16.36 -1.02 0.55
C ILE A 144 17.89 -0.93 0.55
N LYS A 145 18.48 0.09 1.19
CA LYS A 145 19.94 0.32 1.13
C LYS A 145 20.74 -0.56 2.08
N LYS A 146 20.19 -0.96 3.24
CA LYS A 146 20.96 -1.61 4.31
C LYS A 146 20.63 -3.08 4.50
N THR A 147 19.51 -3.60 3.96
CA THR A 147 19.17 -5.02 4.11
C THR A 147 19.57 -5.82 2.89
N LYS A 148 19.97 -7.10 3.10
CA LYS A 148 20.29 -8.02 2.02
C LYS A 148 19.10 -8.23 1.07
N ALA A 149 17.88 -8.29 1.62
CA ALA A 149 16.66 -8.40 0.82
C ALA A 149 16.42 -7.16 -0.04
N GLY A 150 16.58 -5.96 0.52
CA GLY A 150 16.44 -4.71 -0.25
C GLY A 150 17.49 -4.56 -1.35
N GLN A 151 18.74 -4.91 -1.08
CA GLN A 151 19.81 -4.91 -2.10
C GLN A 151 19.56 -5.94 -3.20
N ALA A 152 19.06 -7.14 -2.84
CA ALA A 152 18.68 -8.15 -3.82
C ALA A 152 17.51 -7.66 -4.70
N MET A 153 16.50 -7.03 -4.11
CA MET A 153 15.39 -6.42 -4.86
C MET A 153 15.89 -5.34 -5.84
N LEU A 154 16.81 -4.49 -5.39
CA LEU A 154 17.41 -3.45 -6.24
C LEU A 154 18.19 -4.06 -7.40
N ALA A 155 19.04 -5.05 -7.14
CA ALA A 155 19.78 -5.76 -8.18
C ALA A 155 18.86 -6.41 -9.23
N VAL A 156 17.79 -7.08 -8.79
CA VAL A 156 16.79 -7.67 -9.70
C VAL A 156 16.04 -6.61 -10.51
N SER A 157 15.83 -5.41 -9.95
CA SER A 157 15.18 -4.32 -10.66
C SER A 157 16.03 -3.70 -11.77
N GLU A 158 17.34 -3.77 -11.64
CA GLU A 158 18.28 -3.29 -12.67
C GLU A 158 18.46 -4.32 -13.79
N ASP A 159 18.83 -5.55 -13.44
CA ASP A 159 19.00 -6.65 -14.39
C ASP A 159 18.69 -8.00 -13.72
N LYS A 160 17.60 -8.63 -14.18
CA LYS A 160 17.15 -9.93 -13.63
C LYS A 160 18.13 -11.06 -13.93
N ASP A 161 18.68 -11.08 -15.13
CA ASP A 161 19.52 -12.17 -15.59
C ASP A 161 20.90 -12.09 -14.91
N ALA A 162 21.46 -10.90 -14.81
CA ALA A 162 22.70 -10.66 -14.07
C ALA A 162 22.54 -10.98 -12.58
N ALA A 163 21.43 -10.56 -11.94
CA ALA A 163 21.16 -10.87 -10.54
C ALA A 163 21.04 -12.38 -10.29
N GLN A 164 20.44 -13.12 -11.22
CA GLN A 164 20.33 -14.57 -11.13
C GLN A 164 21.69 -15.27 -11.25
N LEU A 165 22.56 -14.80 -12.13
CA LEU A 165 23.93 -15.29 -12.25
C LEU A 165 24.76 -15.05 -10.99
N MET A 166 24.47 -13.97 -10.25
CA MET A 166 25.10 -13.65 -8.96
C MET A 166 24.49 -14.41 -7.78
N GLY A 167 23.58 -15.36 -8.04
CA GLY A 167 23.00 -16.23 -7.01
C GLY A 167 21.77 -15.66 -6.30
N VAL A 168 21.19 -14.57 -6.79
CA VAL A 168 19.94 -14.02 -6.24
C VAL A 168 18.75 -14.84 -6.73
N ASN A 169 17.94 -15.36 -5.79
CA ASN A 169 16.74 -16.10 -6.15
C ASN A 169 15.63 -15.15 -6.62
N VAL A 170 15.48 -14.99 -7.91
CA VAL A 170 14.47 -14.09 -8.55
C VAL A 170 13.04 -14.57 -8.35
N ASN A 171 12.83 -15.84 -7.93
CA ASN A 171 11.51 -16.44 -7.71
C ASN A 171 11.09 -16.52 -6.24
N ALA A 172 11.89 -16.00 -5.33
CA ALA A 172 11.63 -16.01 -3.90
C ALA A 172 10.55 -14.99 -3.51
#